data_0e8eaf68b6876cd14196f0e29cb08118
#
_entry.id   0e8eaf68b6876cd14196f0e29cb08118
#
_cell.length_a   1.000
_cell.length_b   1.000
_cell.length_c   1.000
_cell.angle_alpha   90.00
_cell.angle_beta   90.00
_cell.angle_gamma   90.00
#
_symmetry.space_group_name_H-M   'P 1'
#
loop_
_entity.id
_entity.type
_entity.pdbx_description
1 polymer ?
#
loop_
_entity_poly.entity_id
_entity_poly.type
_entity_poly.pdbx_seq_one_letter_code
_entity_poly.pdbx_strand_id
1 'polypeptide(L)'
;MLPRGILFWSILYACCAFFSTASFGQGLRISTHVYDIEKAAVPGKMVSSSLSLCHNGRVYDYVDAADEVVIFDPVERRFTILNKSRGLSTSLTFDEIRHKMNSLEPRTTKYIQELRAAGTTSSARAADAIDFQLHPVFEQSFDPMKETLVLTSSTLTYRVETRKWDEADQVERYLAYADWTARLNFILHPNSLLPEPRIALNEALRKLKDRMPISVELDLRPNDTLHLRAAHQLTSNLSADDHQRIENWESDLQSKDIETVAFLRYQQAVLVSQAR
;
A
#
# COMPACT_ATOMS: atom_id res chain seq x y z
N MET A 1 -85.29 -11.21 13.98
CA MET A 1 -84.27 -11.46 14.99
C MET A 1 -82.89 -11.49 14.31
N LEU A 2 -82.02 -10.52 14.61
CA LEU A 2 -80.72 -10.32 14.07
C LEU A 2 -79.72 -11.42 14.52
N PRO A 3 -78.66 -11.62 13.80
CA PRO A 3 -77.37 -11.41 14.47
C PRO A 3 -76.39 -10.48 13.75
N ARG A 4 -75.64 -9.86 14.61
CA ARG A 4 -74.63 -8.85 14.41
C ARG A 4 -73.44 -9.30 13.57
N GLY A 5 -72.99 -8.40 12.66
CA GLY A 5 -71.73 -8.56 11.92
C GLY A 5 -70.49 -8.24 12.78
N ILE A 6 -69.47 -9.01 12.59
CA ILE A 6 -68.12 -8.82 13.16
C ILE A 6 -67.27 -8.15 12.10
N LEU A 7 -66.85 -6.91 12.43
CA LEU A 7 -65.86 -6.15 11.64
C LEU A 7 -64.47 -6.78 11.84
N PHE A 8 -63.86 -7.32 10.80
CA PHE A 8 -62.43 -7.66 10.79
C PHE A 8 -61.62 -6.45 10.38
N TRP A 9 -60.91 -5.91 11.32
CA TRP A 9 -59.87 -4.91 11.06
C TRP A 9 -58.59 -5.64 10.66
N SER A 10 -58.27 -5.60 9.36
CA SER A 10 -56.99 -6.08 8.85
C SER A 10 -55.96 -4.99 9.07
N ILE A 11 -55.09 -5.19 10.03
CA ILE A 11 -53.87 -4.37 10.22
C ILE A 11 -52.84 -4.82 9.21
N LEU A 12 -52.66 -4.00 8.18
CA LEU A 12 -51.60 -4.16 7.17
C LEU A 12 -50.27 -3.69 7.81
N TYR A 13 -49.47 -4.62 8.30
CA TYR A 13 -48.08 -4.35 8.70
C TYR A 13 -47.29 -4.11 7.42
N ALA A 14 -47.05 -2.85 7.07
CA ALA A 14 -46.04 -2.46 6.08
C ALA A 14 -44.66 -2.66 6.69
N CYS A 15 -44.04 -3.82 6.40
CA CYS A 15 -42.66 -4.09 6.72
C CYS A 15 -41.78 -3.26 5.79
N CYS A 16 -41.45 -2.04 6.19
CA CYS A 16 -40.38 -1.25 5.54
C CYS A 16 -39.04 -1.97 5.81
N ALA A 17 -38.69 -2.87 4.92
CA ALA A 17 -37.33 -3.37 4.83
C ALA A 17 -36.45 -2.16 4.46
N PHE A 18 -35.82 -1.56 5.46
CA PHE A 18 -34.67 -0.69 5.24
C PHE A 18 -33.57 -1.54 4.61
N PHE A 19 -33.56 -1.63 3.29
CA PHE A 19 -32.35 -1.97 2.58
C PHE A 19 -31.38 -0.83 2.89
N SER A 20 -30.54 -1.04 3.91
CA SER A 20 -29.29 -0.30 4.03
C SER A 20 -28.54 -0.61 2.74
N THR A 21 -28.69 0.27 1.76
CA THR A 21 -27.74 0.33 0.64
C THR A 21 -26.41 0.59 1.32
N ALA A 22 -25.58 -0.47 1.43
CA ALA A 22 -24.19 -0.29 1.73
C ALA A 22 -23.72 0.73 0.68
N SER A 23 -23.53 1.97 1.11
CA SER A 23 -22.91 3.00 0.30
C SER A 23 -21.51 2.47 0.02
N PHE A 24 -21.35 1.83 -1.12
CA PHE A 24 -20.02 1.50 -1.63
C PHE A 24 -19.31 2.84 -1.73
N GLY A 25 -18.41 3.08 -0.79
CA GLY A 25 -17.81 4.37 -0.56
C GLY A 25 -17.30 4.97 -1.86
N GLN A 26 -17.51 6.27 -1.96
CA GLN A 26 -17.04 7.09 -3.05
C GLN A 26 -15.62 6.66 -3.43
N GLY A 27 -15.34 6.54 -4.72
CA GLY A 27 -14.02 6.14 -5.20
C GLY A 27 -12.94 7.12 -4.71
N LEU A 28 -11.74 6.62 -4.48
CA LEU A 28 -10.58 7.44 -4.14
C LEU A 28 -9.54 7.27 -5.24
N ARG A 29 -9.09 8.38 -5.81
CA ARG A 29 -8.01 8.45 -6.79
C ARG A 29 -6.79 9.08 -6.15
N ILE A 30 -5.64 8.40 -6.25
CA ILE A 30 -4.36 8.86 -5.72
C ILE A 30 -3.35 8.84 -6.87
N SER A 31 -2.86 10.01 -7.27
CA SER A 31 -1.72 10.12 -8.17
C SER A 31 -0.48 10.37 -7.34
N THR A 32 0.51 9.49 -7.43
CA THR A 32 1.76 9.55 -6.67
C THR A 32 2.93 9.82 -7.58
N HIS A 33 3.77 10.78 -7.22
CA HIS A 33 5.05 11.04 -7.86
C HIS A 33 6.16 10.91 -6.82
N VAL A 34 7.15 10.09 -7.11
CA VAL A 34 8.31 9.87 -6.25
C VAL A 34 9.50 10.63 -6.81
N TYR A 35 10.14 11.41 -5.96
CA TYR A 35 11.30 12.22 -6.29
C TYR A 35 12.50 11.78 -5.47
N ASP A 36 13.66 11.71 -6.12
CA ASP A 36 14.95 11.70 -5.46
C ASP A 36 15.33 13.16 -5.13
N ILE A 37 15.46 13.45 -3.85
CA ILE A 37 15.72 14.80 -3.33
C ILE A 37 17.08 14.91 -2.64
N GLU A 38 17.96 13.91 -2.81
CA GLU A 38 19.30 13.88 -2.20
C GLU A 38 20.15 15.10 -2.61
N LYS A 39 20.06 15.53 -3.86
CA LYS A 39 20.91 16.59 -4.42
C LYS A 39 20.25 17.96 -4.50
N ALA A 40 19.51 18.34 -3.45
CA ALA A 40 19.08 19.73 -3.18
C ALA A 40 18.45 20.52 -4.37
N ALA A 41 18.07 19.89 -5.46
CA ALA A 41 17.29 20.53 -6.52
C ALA A 41 15.80 20.38 -6.19
N VAL A 42 15.15 21.46 -5.82
CA VAL A 42 13.69 21.48 -5.66
C VAL A 42 13.05 21.65 -7.03
N PRO A 43 12.18 20.73 -7.50
CA PRO A 43 11.47 19.67 -6.73
C PRO A 43 12.19 18.32 -6.60
N GLY A 44 13.41 18.14 -7.10
CA GLY A 44 14.10 16.84 -7.18
C GLY A 44 13.89 16.13 -8.52
N LYS A 45 14.63 15.05 -8.77
CA LYS A 45 14.47 14.21 -9.97
C LYS A 45 13.32 13.22 -9.74
N MET A 46 12.28 13.26 -10.58
CA MET A 46 11.22 12.25 -10.54
C MET A 46 11.80 10.88 -10.94
N VAL A 47 11.62 9.89 -10.09
CA VAL A 47 12.14 8.53 -10.26
C VAL A 47 11.03 7.50 -10.49
N SER A 48 9.80 7.80 -10.09
CA SER A 48 8.64 6.93 -10.31
C SER A 48 7.34 7.73 -10.27
N SER A 49 6.31 7.21 -10.96
CA SER A 49 4.93 7.65 -10.85
C SER A 49 3.99 6.45 -10.78
N SER A 50 2.90 6.60 -10.04
CA SER A 50 1.83 5.61 -9.99
C SER A 50 0.45 6.26 -9.86
N LEU A 51 -0.57 5.48 -10.24
CA LEU A 51 -1.97 5.85 -10.14
C LEU A 51 -2.72 4.75 -9.40
N SER A 52 -3.18 5.04 -8.17
CA SER A 52 -4.00 4.12 -7.40
C SER A 52 -5.47 4.54 -7.45
N LEU A 53 -6.34 3.61 -7.87
CA LEU A 53 -7.78 3.78 -8.00
C LEU A 53 -8.48 2.85 -7.02
N CYS A 54 -9.16 3.41 -6.00
CA CYS A 54 -9.99 2.63 -5.08
C CYS A 54 -11.40 2.55 -5.67
N HIS A 55 -11.85 1.33 -5.96
CA HIS A 55 -13.16 1.08 -6.55
C HIS A 55 -13.74 -0.25 -6.03
N ASN A 56 -15.00 -0.24 -5.61
CA ASN A 56 -15.72 -1.44 -5.15
C ASN A 56 -14.95 -2.29 -4.12
N GLY A 57 -14.28 -1.62 -3.17
CA GLY A 57 -13.51 -2.27 -2.11
C GLY A 57 -12.12 -2.77 -2.53
N ARG A 58 -11.74 -2.70 -3.80
CA ARG A 58 -10.41 -3.01 -4.34
C ARG A 58 -9.58 -1.76 -4.55
N VAL A 59 -8.26 -1.93 -4.62
CA VAL A 59 -7.33 -0.89 -5.09
C VAL A 59 -6.60 -1.41 -6.32
N TYR A 60 -6.63 -0.61 -7.38
CA TYR A 60 -5.90 -0.84 -8.62
C TYR A 60 -4.75 0.16 -8.68
N ASP A 61 -3.52 -0.30 -8.52
CA ASP A 61 -2.33 0.54 -8.50
C ASP A 61 -1.50 0.29 -9.76
N TYR A 62 -1.51 1.26 -10.66
CA TYR A 62 -0.73 1.22 -11.90
C TYR A 62 0.59 1.94 -11.71
N VAL A 63 1.69 1.25 -11.95
CA VAL A 63 3.06 1.77 -11.89
C VAL A 63 3.60 1.99 -13.30
N ASP A 64 3.71 3.25 -13.73
CA ASP A 64 4.09 3.63 -15.09
C ASP A 64 5.40 2.97 -15.55
N ALA A 65 6.45 3.08 -14.75
CA ALA A 65 7.79 2.60 -15.12
C ALA A 65 7.87 1.08 -15.33
N ALA A 66 6.97 0.32 -14.70
CA ALA A 66 6.92 -1.13 -14.79
C ALA A 66 5.87 -1.63 -15.79
N ASP A 67 4.96 -0.76 -16.26
CA ASP A 67 3.74 -1.12 -16.99
C ASP A 67 2.97 -2.25 -16.27
N GLU A 68 2.81 -2.07 -14.96
CA GLU A 68 2.31 -3.08 -14.04
C GLU A 68 1.10 -2.54 -13.28
N VAL A 69 0.05 -3.35 -13.20
CA VAL A 69 -1.12 -3.10 -12.37
C VAL A 69 -1.12 -4.09 -11.21
N VAL A 70 -1.10 -3.58 -10.01
CA VAL A 70 -1.24 -4.37 -8.78
C VAL A 70 -2.67 -4.18 -8.24
N ILE A 71 -3.45 -5.24 -8.22
CA ILE A 71 -4.82 -5.23 -7.72
C ILE A 71 -4.83 -5.82 -6.31
N PHE A 72 -5.15 -4.99 -5.33
CA PHE A 72 -5.36 -5.38 -3.95
C PHE A 72 -6.83 -5.69 -3.71
N ASP A 73 -7.13 -6.94 -3.34
CA ASP A 73 -8.47 -7.40 -3.00
C ASP A 73 -8.50 -7.87 -1.53
N PRO A 74 -8.94 -7.01 -0.60
CA PRO A 74 -8.97 -7.35 0.82
C PRO A 74 -10.05 -8.39 1.17
N VAL A 75 -11.11 -8.53 0.37
CA VAL A 75 -12.18 -9.51 0.57
C VAL A 75 -11.67 -10.91 0.22
N GLU A 76 -11.06 -11.06 -0.96
CA GLU A 76 -10.42 -12.30 -1.39
C GLU A 76 -9.05 -12.52 -0.76
N ARG A 77 -8.57 -11.55 0.05
CA ARG A 77 -7.29 -11.59 0.78
C ARG A 77 -6.11 -11.92 -0.13
N ARG A 78 -6.01 -11.25 -1.27
CA ARG A 78 -4.95 -11.49 -2.27
C ARG A 78 -4.57 -10.23 -3.03
N PHE A 79 -3.40 -10.32 -3.65
CA PHE A 79 -3.01 -9.45 -4.75
C PHE A 79 -3.11 -10.22 -6.06
N THR A 80 -3.48 -9.52 -7.13
CA THR A 80 -3.29 -9.95 -8.52
C THR A 80 -2.40 -8.93 -9.19
N ILE A 81 -1.36 -9.38 -9.87
CA ILE A 81 -0.40 -8.52 -10.57
C ILE A 81 -0.53 -8.81 -12.06
N LEU A 82 -0.74 -7.77 -12.84
CA LEU A 82 -0.83 -7.80 -14.30
C LEU A 82 0.32 -6.96 -14.87
N ASN A 83 1.15 -7.56 -15.71
CA ASN A 83 2.12 -6.86 -16.53
C ASN A 83 1.78 -7.08 -18.00
N LYS A 84 1.16 -6.07 -18.60
CA LYS A 84 0.61 -6.16 -19.95
C LYS A 84 1.72 -6.25 -21.01
N SER A 85 2.78 -5.47 -20.86
CA SER A 85 3.90 -5.47 -21.81
C SER A 85 4.63 -6.81 -21.89
N ARG A 86 4.52 -7.65 -20.84
CA ARG A 86 5.10 -8.99 -20.79
C ARG A 86 4.10 -10.09 -21.10
N GLY A 87 2.81 -9.77 -21.20
CA GLY A 87 1.75 -10.75 -21.33
C GLY A 87 1.65 -11.71 -20.14
N LEU A 88 1.96 -11.23 -18.92
CA LEU A 88 2.02 -12.05 -17.72
C LEU A 88 1.10 -11.54 -16.62
N SER A 89 0.47 -12.47 -15.91
CA SER A 89 -0.18 -12.20 -14.63
C SER A 89 0.22 -13.22 -13.58
N THR A 90 0.08 -12.82 -12.30
CA THR A 90 0.26 -13.72 -11.15
C THR A 90 -0.65 -13.30 -10.02
N SER A 91 -0.90 -14.20 -9.08
CA SER A 91 -1.67 -13.90 -7.87
C SER A 91 -0.95 -14.42 -6.64
N LEU A 92 -1.06 -13.66 -5.53
CA LEU A 92 -0.53 -14.00 -4.22
C LEU A 92 -1.57 -13.75 -3.14
N THR A 93 -1.84 -14.75 -2.31
CA THR A 93 -2.67 -14.56 -1.11
C THR A 93 -1.87 -13.87 0.01
N PHE A 94 -2.58 -13.23 0.93
CA PHE A 94 -1.96 -12.64 2.13
C PHE A 94 -1.27 -13.69 2.99
N ASP A 95 -1.77 -14.92 2.99
CA ASP A 95 -1.17 -16.02 3.75
C ASP A 95 0.16 -16.48 3.12
N GLU A 96 0.25 -16.54 1.79
CA GLU A 96 1.51 -16.79 1.10
C GLU A 96 2.54 -15.70 1.33
N ILE A 97 2.10 -14.42 1.34
CA ILE A 97 2.97 -13.28 1.66
C ILE A 97 3.52 -13.43 3.08
N ARG A 98 2.63 -13.65 4.07
CA ARG A 98 3.06 -13.86 5.47
C ARG A 98 3.99 -15.05 5.63
N HIS A 99 3.68 -16.17 4.99
CA HIS A 99 4.54 -17.35 5.04
C HIS A 99 5.95 -17.05 4.49
N LYS A 100 6.04 -16.34 3.36
CA LYS A 100 7.33 -15.91 2.81
C LYS A 100 8.08 -14.98 3.77
N MET A 101 7.41 -13.98 4.34
CA MET A 101 8.00 -13.08 5.34
C MET A 101 8.55 -13.85 6.54
N ASN A 102 7.73 -14.71 7.15
CA ASN A 102 8.13 -15.53 8.30
C ASN A 102 9.30 -16.48 7.99
N SER A 103 9.42 -16.94 6.74
CA SER A 103 10.54 -17.79 6.32
C SER A 103 11.86 -17.03 6.14
N LEU A 104 11.78 -15.71 5.92
CA LEU A 104 12.96 -14.85 5.74
C LEU A 104 13.51 -14.31 7.06
N GLU A 105 12.65 -14.10 8.05
CA GLU A 105 13.04 -13.54 9.35
C GLU A 105 14.19 -14.28 10.06
N PRO A 106 14.20 -15.64 10.20
CA PRO A 106 15.32 -16.35 10.81
C PRO A 106 16.62 -16.21 10.02
N ARG A 107 16.53 -16.10 8.69
CA ARG A 107 17.71 -15.89 7.83
C ARG A 107 18.27 -14.49 8.01
N THR A 108 17.39 -13.48 8.09
CA THR A 108 17.78 -12.10 8.36
C THR A 108 18.42 -11.98 9.73
N THR A 109 17.86 -12.59 10.76
CA THR A 109 18.43 -12.62 12.12
C THR A 109 19.82 -13.28 12.12
N LYS A 110 19.98 -14.41 11.43
CA LYS A 110 21.29 -15.07 11.29
C LYS A 110 22.29 -14.17 10.57
N TYR A 111 21.89 -13.51 9.51
CA TYR A 111 22.76 -12.58 8.77
C TYR A 111 23.20 -11.38 9.62
N ILE A 112 22.32 -10.83 10.46
CA ILE A 112 22.68 -9.80 11.45
C ILE A 112 23.76 -10.32 12.41
N GLN A 113 23.63 -11.56 12.90
CA GLN A 113 24.63 -12.17 13.79
C GLN A 113 25.99 -12.35 13.09
N GLU A 114 25.98 -12.81 11.84
CA GLU A 114 27.21 -12.96 11.01
C GLU A 114 27.90 -11.61 10.78
N LEU A 115 27.14 -10.56 10.49
CA LEU A 115 27.66 -9.20 10.34
C LEU A 115 28.29 -8.69 11.64
N ARG A 116 27.66 -8.92 12.78
CA ARG A 116 28.20 -8.54 14.10
C ARG A 116 29.47 -9.32 14.43
N ALA A 117 29.52 -10.60 14.09
CA ALA A 117 30.69 -11.46 14.29
C ALA A 117 31.89 -11.08 13.43
N ALA A 118 31.68 -10.44 12.29
CA ALA A 118 32.75 -9.96 11.41
C ALA A 118 33.61 -8.85 12.05
N GLY A 119 33.14 -8.18 13.09
CA GLY A 119 33.91 -7.29 13.97
C GLY A 119 34.39 -5.97 13.36
N THR A 120 33.99 -5.63 12.14
CA THR A 120 34.33 -4.35 11.51
C THR A 120 33.28 -3.27 11.81
N THR A 121 33.68 -2.01 11.82
CA THR A 121 32.74 -0.88 12.00
C THR A 121 31.67 -0.86 10.90
N SER A 122 32.02 -1.21 9.68
CA SER A 122 31.08 -1.27 8.55
C SER A 122 30.06 -2.38 8.73
N SER A 123 30.48 -3.60 9.11
CA SER A 123 29.59 -4.72 9.34
C SER A 123 28.67 -4.49 10.55
N ALA A 124 29.17 -3.87 11.62
CA ALA A 124 28.33 -3.49 12.77
C ALA A 124 27.22 -2.50 12.37
N ARG A 125 27.56 -1.45 11.60
CA ARG A 125 26.57 -0.51 11.10
C ARG A 125 25.53 -1.15 10.18
N ALA A 126 25.96 -2.06 9.29
CA ALA A 126 25.03 -2.80 8.44
C ALA A 126 24.09 -3.70 9.27
N ALA A 127 24.61 -4.36 10.30
CA ALA A 127 23.83 -5.16 11.23
C ALA A 127 22.77 -4.31 11.94
N ASP A 128 23.16 -3.14 12.49
CA ASP A 128 22.26 -2.25 13.20
C ASP A 128 21.18 -1.66 12.28
N ALA A 129 21.53 -1.36 11.02
CA ALA A 129 20.56 -0.86 10.04
C ALA A 129 19.52 -1.92 9.65
N ILE A 130 19.91 -3.19 9.53
CA ILE A 130 18.99 -4.29 9.22
C ILE A 130 18.15 -4.65 10.46
N ASP A 131 18.78 -4.70 11.64
CA ASP A 131 18.08 -4.97 12.91
C ASP A 131 17.03 -3.90 13.21
N PHE A 132 17.36 -2.63 12.99
CA PHE A 132 16.39 -1.55 13.06
C PHE A 132 15.23 -1.72 12.08
N GLN A 133 15.49 -2.12 10.84
CA GLN A 133 14.41 -2.37 9.89
C GLN A 133 13.51 -3.53 10.32
N LEU A 134 14.06 -4.55 10.99
CA LEU A 134 13.28 -5.67 11.48
C LEU A 134 12.46 -5.31 12.73
N HIS A 135 13.01 -4.44 13.60
CA HIS A 135 12.43 -4.03 14.87
C HIS A 135 12.45 -2.50 15.03
N PRO A 136 11.70 -1.75 14.18
CA PRO A 136 11.81 -0.30 14.17
C PRO A 136 11.25 0.33 15.45
N VAL A 137 12.06 1.18 16.07
CA VAL A 137 11.66 2.03 17.20
C VAL A 137 11.90 3.48 16.80
N PHE A 138 10.83 4.27 16.79
CA PHE A 138 10.89 5.68 16.43
C PHE A 138 10.49 6.60 17.58
N GLU A 139 11.17 7.73 17.69
CA GLU A 139 10.64 8.89 18.36
C GLU A 139 9.59 9.53 17.45
N GLN A 140 8.39 9.80 17.99
CA GLN A 140 7.26 10.31 17.22
C GLN A 140 6.88 11.70 17.70
N SER A 141 6.67 12.62 16.76
CA SER A 141 6.11 13.94 17.04
C SER A 141 5.13 14.35 15.95
N PHE A 142 4.06 15.04 16.35
CA PHE A 142 3.09 15.62 15.42
C PHE A 142 2.93 17.11 15.72
N ASP A 143 3.14 17.93 14.70
CA ASP A 143 2.91 19.37 14.74
C ASP A 143 1.55 19.68 14.11
N PRO A 144 0.51 20.02 14.90
CA PRO A 144 -0.83 20.26 14.37
C PRO A 144 -0.94 21.56 13.55
N MET A 145 -0.02 22.52 13.75
CA MET A 145 -0.02 23.76 12.98
C MET A 145 0.55 23.58 11.58
N LYS A 146 1.53 22.70 11.45
CA LYS A 146 2.14 22.32 10.16
C LYS A 146 1.52 21.06 9.56
N GLU A 147 0.61 20.44 10.29
CA GLU A 147 -0.01 19.15 9.91
C GLU A 147 1.02 18.06 9.57
N THR A 148 2.16 18.07 10.26
CA THR A 148 3.34 17.25 9.95
C THR A 148 3.60 16.24 11.05
N LEU A 149 3.65 14.96 10.68
CA LEU A 149 4.11 13.85 11.50
C LEU A 149 5.57 13.57 11.19
N VAL A 150 6.40 13.45 12.24
CA VAL A 150 7.81 13.05 12.10
C VAL A 150 8.07 11.82 12.96
N LEU A 151 8.67 10.80 12.33
CA LEU A 151 9.22 9.62 12.99
C LEU A 151 10.74 9.66 12.81
N THR A 152 11.47 9.70 13.90
CA THR A 152 12.94 9.84 13.86
C THR A 152 13.61 8.67 14.56
N SER A 153 14.68 8.16 13.97
CA SER A 153 15.64 7.25 14.58
C SER A 153 17.06 7.60 14.14
N SER A 154 18.06 6.88 14.64
CA SER A 154 19.45 7.00 14.17
C SER A 154 19.68 6.49 12.76
N THR A 155 18.80 5.61 12.25
CA THR A 155 18.93 4.90 10.97
C THR A 155 18.07 5.54 9.88
N LEU A 156 16.85 5.93 10.21
CA LEU A 156 15.84 6.33 9.25
C LEU A 156 14.94 7.41 9.85
N THR A 157 14.56 8.38 9.00
CA THR A 157 13.56 9.39 9.37
C THR A 157 12.44 9.40 8.33
N TYR A 158 11.20 9.41 8.82
CA TYR A 158 10.04 9.78 8.05
C TYR A 158 9.58 11.18 8.43
N ARG A 159 9.28 12.00 7.41
CA ARG A 159 8.54 13.26 7.55
C ARG A 159 7.30 13.17 6.67
N VAL A 160 6.12 13.33 7.26
CA VAL A 160 4.86 13.18 6.56
C VAL A 160 4.01 14.44 6.73
N GLU A 161 3.75 15.10 5.61
CA GLU A 161 2.70 16.11 5.57
C GLU A 161 1.36 15.42 5.42
N THR A 162 0.41 15.79 6.26
CA THR A 162 -0.91 15.19 6.27
C THR A 162 -1.97 16.24 5.95
N ARG A 163 -3.14 15.79 5.56
CA ARG A 163 -4.33 16.64 5.41
C ARG A 163 -5.50 15.98 6.12
N LYS A 164 -6.31 16.78 6.78
CA LYS A 164 -7.59 16.29 7.31
C LYS A 164 -8.43 15.72 6.17
N TRP A 165 -9.06 14.56 6.40
CA TRP A 165 -9.86 13.84 5.43
C TRP A 165 -11.20 13.46 6.06
N ASP A 166 -12.30 13.84 5.42
CA ASP A 166 -13.63 13.72 6.02
C ASP A 166 -14.13 12.27 6.08
N GLU A 167 -13.54 11.37 5.28
CA GLU A 167 -13.95 9.98 5.16
C GLU A 167 -12.93 9.06 5.84
N ALA A 168 -13.12 8.82 7.14
CA ALA A 168 -12.21 8.00 7.95
C ALA A 168 -12.02 6.56 7.40
N ASP A 169 -13.06 5.98 6.80
CA ASP A 169 -12.93 4.64 6.17
C ASP A 169 -12.01 4.65 4.96
N GLN A 170 -11.89 5.75 4.19
CA GLN A 170 -10.94 5.85 3.09
C GLN A 170 -9.51 5.91 3.62
N VAL A 171 -9.30 6.60 4.74
CA VAL A 171 -7.99 6.64 5.42
C VAL A 171 -7.57 5.24 5.84
N GLU A 172 -8.45 4.49 6.51
CA GLU A 172 -8.11 3.13 6.97
C GLU A 172 -7.88 2.17 5.80
N ARG A 173 -8.69 2.24 4.75
CA ARG A 173 -8.50 1.44 3.53
C ARG A 173 -7.16 1.74 2.85
N TYR A 174 -6.80 3.02 2.76
CA TYR A 174 -5.50 3.42 2.24
C TYR A 174 -4.35 2.87 3.09
N LEU A 175 -4.42 2.99 4.41
CA LEU A 175 -3.37 2.51 5.30
C LEU A 175 -3.27 0.98 5.29
N ALA A 176 -4.40 0.27 5.24
CA ALA A 176 -4.42 -1.18 5.09
C ALA A 176 -3.79 -1.64 3.76
N TYR A 177 -4.13 -0.96 2.67
CA TYR A 177 -3.49 -1.17 1.36
C TYR A 177 -1.98 -0.91 1.44
N ALA A 178 -1.55 0.20 2.02
CA ALA A 178 -0.14 0.56 2.15
C ALA A 178 0.66 -0.44 2.99
N ASP A 179 0.07 -1.02 4.05
CA ASP A 179 0.69 -2.07 4.86
C ASP A 179 0.94 -3.34 4.04
N TRP A 180 -0.03 -3.76 3.26
CA TRP A 180 0.09 -4.96 2.45
C TRP A 180 1.01 -4.75 1.24
N THR A 181 0.98 -3.56 0.63
CA THR A 181 1.87 -3.19 -0.47
C THR A 181 3.32 -3.14 -0.02
N ALA A 182 3.61 -2.65 1.19
CA ALA A 182 4.96 -2.70 1.74
C ALA A 182 5.50 -4.14 1.85
N ARG A 183 4.66 -5.08 2.30
CA ARG A 183 5.01 -6.51 2.37
C ARG A 183 5.19 -7.12 0.98
N LEU A 184 4.27 -6.82 0.05
CA LEU A 184 4.35 -7.31 -1.33
C LEU A 184 5.64 -6.81 -2.00
N ASN A 185 5.95 -5.53 -1.88
CA ASN A 185 7.14 -4.93 -2.47
C ASN A 185 8.42 -5.61 -1.99
N PHE A 186 8.52 -5.92 -0.69
CA PHE A 186 9.68 -6.62 -0.15
C PHE A 186 9.87 -8.01 -0.75
N ILE A 187 8.79 -8.78 -0.97
CA ILE A 187 8.92 -10.12 -1.58
C ILE A 187 9.08 -10.08 -3.10
N LEU A 188 8.60 -9.03 -3.77
CA LEU A 188 8.82 -8.82 -5.20
C LEU A 188 10.26 -8.35 -5.49
N HIS A 189 10.78 -7.47 -4.64
CA HIS A 189 12.07 -6.79 -4.80
C HIS A 189 12.97 -7.08 -3.60
N PRO A 190 13.74 -8.19 -3.61
CA PRO A 190 14.51 -8.65 -2.45
C PRO A 190 15.55 -7.66 -1.90
N ASN A 191 15.89 -6.63 -2.68
CA ASN A 191 16.83 -5.57 -2.26
C ASN A 191 16.11 -4.30 -1.73
N SER A 192 14.79 -4.34 -1.57
CA SER A 192 14.04 -3.23 -0.99
C SER A 192 14.15 -3.23 0.54
N LEU A 193 13.73 -2.13 1.16
CA LEU A 193 13.61 -2.03 2.62
C LEU A 193 12.62 -3.08 3.16
N LEU A 194 12.87 -3.57 4.36
CA LEU A 194 11.90 -4.37 5.10
C LEU A 194 10.60 -3.55 5.32
N PRO A 195 9.45 -4.20 5.36
CA PRO A 195 8.16 -3.49 5.45
C PRO A 195 7.87 -2.87 6.82
N GLU A 196 8.51 -3.34 7.90
CA GLU A 196 8.20 -2.97 9.28
C GLU A 196 8.34 -1.47 9.54
N PRO A 197 9.35 -0.72 9.02
CA PRO A 197 9.41 0.74 9.18
C PRO A 197 8.22 1.46 8.55
N ARG A 198 7.75 0.98 7.38
CA ARG A 198 6.56 1.56 6.73
C ARG A 198 5.29 1.24 7.50
N ILE A 199 5.18 0.04 8.05
CA ILE A 199 4.05 -0.36 8.89
C ILE A 199 4.01 0.48 10.17
N ALA A 200 5.17 0.71 10.81
CA ALA A 200 5.26 1.58 11.98
C ALA A 200 4.82 3.03 11.67
N LEU A 201 5.16 3.56 10.48
CA LEU A 201 4.63 4.84 10.01
C LEU A 201 3.11 4.82 9.88
N ASN A 202 2.55 3.79 9.25
CA ASN A 202 1.11 3.68 9.06
C ASN A 202 0.36 3.55 10.40
N GLU A 203 0.93 2.86 11.39
CA GLU A 203 0.40 2.80 12.76
C GLU A 203 0.41 4.18 13.43
N ALA A 204 1.45 4.98 13.23
CA ALA A 204 1.49 6.35 13.73
C ALA A 204 0.44 7.24 13.06
N LEU A 205 0.20 7.07 11.74
CA LEU A 205 -0.87 7.77 11.01
C LEU A 205 -2.26 7.37 11.50
N ARG A 206 -2.51 6.08 11.81
CA ARG A 206 -3.79 5.61 12.40
C ARG A 206 -4.11 6.31 13.72
N LYS A 207 -3.10 6.63 14.53
CA LYS A 207 -3.30 7.37 15.78
C LYS A 207 -3.79 8.80 15.56
N LEU A 208 -3.53 9.38 14.40
CA LEU A 208 -4.03 10.69 13.98
C LEU A 208 -5.48 10.63 13.44
N LYS A 209 -6.02 9.42 13.23
CA LYS A 209 -7.39 9.09 12.78
C LYS A 209 -7.70 9.61 11.37
N ASP A 210 -8.31 10.80 11.27
CA ASP A 210 -8.89 11.39 10.07
C ASP A 210 -7.88 12.16 9.19
N ARG A 211 -6.66 11.60 9.01
CA ARG A 211 -5.60 12.29 8.25
C ARG A 211 -5.02 11.40 7.15
N MET A 212 -5.06 11.92 5.91
CA MET A 212 -4.40 11.32 4.76
C MET A 212 -3.00 11.91 4.57
N PRO A 213 -1.98 11.10 4.30
CA PRO A 213 -0.67 11.61 3.89
C PRO A 213 -0.77 12.23 2.49
N ILE A 214 -0.23 13.44 2.34
CA ILE A 214 -0.11 14.14 1.05
C ILE A 214 1.33 14.22 0.56
N SER A 215 2.29 14.10 1.48
CA SER A 215 3.72 13.99 1.17
C SER A 215 4.38 13.09 2.19
N VAL A 216 5.20 12.15 1.73
CA VAL A 216 5.98 11.24 2.58
C VAL A 216 7.43 11.34 2.16
N GLU A 217 8.26 11.92 3.03
CA GLU A 217 9.71 11.91 2.87
C GLU A 217 10.32 10.77 3.66
N LEU A 218 11.26 10.08 3.06
CA LEU A 218 12.09 9.03 3.62
C LEU A 218 13.56 9.44 3.49
N ASP A 219 14.25 9.56 4.63
CA ASP A 219 15.68 9.85 4.71
C ASP A 219 16.40 8.70 5.43
N LEU A 220 17.23 7.95 4.69
CA LEU A 220 18.09 6.91 5.23
C LEU A 220 19.42 7.49 5.70
N ARG A 221 19.72 7.38 6.99
CA ARG A 221 20.93 7.88 7.64
C ARG A 221 21.84 6.75 8.08
N PRO A 222 23.12 6.98 8.27
CA PRO A 222 23.99 8.11 7.90
C PRO A 222 24.90 7.81 6.71
N ASN A 223 24.78 6.64 6.03
CA ASN A 223 25.69 6.22 4.96
C ASN A 223 25.00 5.92 3.63
N ASP A 224 23.68 5.85 3.63
CA ASP A 224 22.90 5.72 2.40
C ASP A 224 22.42 7.11 1.99
N THR A 225 22.74 7.43 0.76
CA THR A 225 22.38 8.71 0.14
C THR A 225 20.93 8.66 -0.39
N LEU A 226 20.08 7.80 0.16
CA LEU A 226 18.70 7.69 -0.29
C LEU A 226 17.82 8.67 0.47
N HIS A 227 17.39 9.72 -0.24
CA HIS A 227 16.44 10.67 0.27
C HIS A 227 15.30 10.82 -0.75
N LEU A 228 14.17 10.23 -0.46
CA LEU A 228 13.02 10.18 -1.36
C LEU A 228 11.84 10.97 -0.81
N ARG A 229 11.07 11.56 -1.71
CA ARG A 229 9.79 12.18 -1.39
C ARG A 229 8.71 11.65 -2.33
N ALA A 230 7.69 11.01 -1.77
CA ALA A 230 6.45 10.69 -2.46
C ALA A 230 5.44 11.81 -2.24
N ALA A 231 4.99 12.45 -3.30
CA ALA A 231 3.93 13.46 -3.28
C ALA A 231 2.63 12.84 -3.81
N HIS A 232 1.53 12.95 -3.05
CA HIS A 232 0.23 12.38 -3.37
C HIS A 232 -0.77 13.49 -3.72
N GLN A 233 -1.43 13.34 -4.87
CA GLN A 233 -2.61 14.12 -5.24
C GLN A 233 -3.84 13.24 -5.06
N LEU A 234 -4.74 13.66 -4.17
CA LEU A 234 -5.90 12.90 -3.73
C LEU A 234 -7.18 13.53 -4.31
N THR A 235 -8.07 12.69 -4.85
CA THR A 235 -9.40 13.09 -5.33
C THR A 235 -10.42 12.05 -4.85
N SER A 236 -11.48 12.51 -4.20
CA SER A 236 -12.51 11.65 -3.58
C SER A 236 -13.47 10.97 -4.57
N ASN A 237 -13.31 11.20 -5.87
CA ASN A 237 -14.14 10.59 -6.92
C ASN A 237 -13.26 10.08 -8.06
N LEU A 238 -13.73 9.02 -8.71
CA LEU A 238 -13.16 8.52 -9.96
C LEU A 238 -13.83 9.20 -11.16
N SER A 239 -13.04 9.50 -12.18
CA SER A 239 -13.53 9.98 -13.47
C SER A 239 -14.06 8.83 -14.33
N ALA A 240 -14.76 9.16 -15.43
CA ALA A 240 -15.15 8.15 -16.42
C ALA A 240 -13.92 7.41 -17.01
N ASP A 241 -12.82 8.14 -17.22
CA ASP A 241 -11.57 7.55 -17.71
C ASP A 241 -10.94 6.58 -16.70
N ASP A 242 -11.06 6.87 -15.38
CA ASP A 242 -10.56 5.96 -14.35
C ASP A 242 -11.39 4.66 -14.33
N HIS A 243 -12.71 4.73 -14.47
CA HIS A 243 -13.58 3.55 -14.61
C HIS A 243 -13.22 2.74 -15.85
N GLN A 244 -13.03 3.41 -17.00
CA GLN A 244 -12.63 2.72 -18.23
C GLN A 244 -11.25 2.02 -18.10
N ARG A 245 -10.30 2.63 -17.37
CA ARG A 245 -9.02 1.98 -17.08
C ARG A 245 -9.20 0.69 -16.27
N ILE A 246 -10.01 0.75 -15.22
CA ILE A 246 -10.32 -0.44 -14.40
C ILE A 246 -10.95 -1.54 -15.26
N GLU A 247 -11.96 -1.21 -16.08
CA GLU A 247 -12.60 -2.17 -16.99
C GLU A 247 -11.60 -2.80 -17.97
N ASN A 248 -10.69 -2.00 -18.51
CA ASN A 248 -9.65 -2.47 -19.41
C ASN A 248 -8.70 -3.47 -18.69
N TRP A 249 -8.24 -3.16 -17.48
CA TRP A 249 -7.37 -4.05 -16.71
C TRP A 249 -8.05 -5.36 -16.32
N GLU A 250 -9.33 -5.29 -15.94
CA GLU A 250 -10.13 -6.50 -15.67
C GLU A 250 -10.32 -7.34 -16.94
N SER A 251 -10.54 -6.71 -18.08
CA SER A 251 -10.62 -7.38 -19.39
C SER A 251 -9.29 -8.00 -19.81
N ASP A 252 -8.19 -7.28 -19.65
CA ASP A 252 -6.84 -7.76 -19.96
C ASP A 252 -6.52 -9.02 -19.15
N LEU A 253 -6.88 -9.09 -17.86
CA LEU A 253 -6.69 -10.29 -17.03
C LEU A 253 -7.41 -11.53 -17.53
N GLN A 254 -8.47 -11.37 -18.34
CA GLN A 254 -9.24 -12.46 -18.95
C GLN A 254 -8.80 -12.74 -20.39
N SER A 255 -7.88 -11.94 -20.94
CA SER A 255 -7.39 -12.10 -22.30
C SER A 255 -6.54 -13.37 -22.44
N LYS A 256 -6.63 -14.00 -23.61
CA LYS A 256 -5.75 -15.13 -23.99
C LYS A 256 -4.29 -14.72 -24.20
N ASP A 257 -4.03 -13.42 -24.36
CA ASP A 257 -2.70 -12.87 -24.53
C ASP A 257 -1.93 -12.72 -23.20
N ILE A 258 -2.63 -12.94 -22.07
CA ILE A 258 -2.06 -12.89 -20.73
C ILE A 258 -1.94 -14.30 -20.15
N GLU A 259 -0.70 -14.74 -19.98
CA GLU A 259 -0.39 -16.00 -19.31
C GLU A 259 -0.39 -15.82 -17.79
N THR A 260 -1.23 -16.57 -17.07
CA THR A 260 -1.16 -16.62 -15.61
C THR A 260 -0.06 -17.58 -15.18
N VAL A 261 0.91 -17.08 -14.43
CA VAL A 261 2.09 -17.85 -14.00
C VAL A 261 2.22 -17.89 -12.48
N ALA A 262 2.95 -18.89 -11.98
CA ALA A 262 3.32 -18.93 -10.57
C ALA A 262 4.19 -17.70 -10.20
N PHE A 263 4.04 -17.19 -8.96
CA PHE A 263 4.72 -15.99 -8.49
C PHE A 263 6.23 -16.02 -8.69
N LEU A 264 6.90 -17.15 -8.43
CA LEU A 264 8.34 -17.27 -8.61
C LEU A 264 8.77 -17.04 -10.07
N ARG A 265 8.00 -17.58 -11.03
CA ARG A 265 8.25 -17.37 -12.47
C ARG A 265 8.04 -15.89 -12.84
N TYR A 266 6.98 -15.27 -12.31
CA TYR A 266 6.72 -13.85 -12.49
C TYR A 266 7.89 -13.01 -11.97
N GLN A 267 8.31 -13.23 -10.72
CA GLN A 267 9.41 -12.53 -10.08
C GLN A 267 10.72 -12.66 -10.90
N GLN A 268 11.04 -13.85 -11.38
CA GLN A 268 12.22 -14.08 -12.23
C GLN A 268 12.15 -13.27 -13.53
N ALA A 269 10.98 -13.23 -14.19
CA ALA A 269 10.79 -12.45 -15.41
C ALA A 269 10.98 -10.95 -15.19
N VAL A 270 10.55 -10.41 -14.03
CA VAL A 270 10.73 -9.00 -13.66
C VAL A 270 12.20 -8.70 -13.36
N LEU A 271 12.86 -9.52 -12.55
CA LEU A 271 14.26 -9.29 -12.12
C LEU A 271 15.27 -9.36 -13.27
N VAL A 272 15.09 -10.28 -14.23
CA VAL A 272 15.96 -10.40 -15.41
C VAL A 272 15.94 -9.14 -16.27
N SER A 273 14.85 -8.42 -16.30
CA SER A 273 14.73 -7.19 -17.11
C SER A 273 15.30 -5.94 -16.43
N GLN A 274 15.37 -5.93 -15.11
CA GLN A 274 16.01 -4.83 -14.36
C GLN A 274 17.54 -4.90 -14.42
N ALA A 275 18.09 -6.06 -14.79
CA ALA A 275 19.54 -6.28 -14.92
C ALA A 275 20.10 -5.94 -16.33
N ARG A 276 19.24 -5.54 -17.27
CA ARG A 276 19.59 -5.08 -18.64
C ARG A 276 19.47 -3.59 -18.75
#